data_7addbc9c2a594618980acf5ad08d4dd5
#
_entry.id   7addbc9c2a594618980acf5ad08d4dd5
#
_cell.length_a   1.000
_cell.length_b   1.000
_cell.length_c   1.000
_cell.angle_alpha   90.00
_cell.angle_beta   90.00
_cell.angle_gamma   90.00
#
_symmetry.space_group_name_H-M   'P 1'
#
loop_
_entity.id
_entity.type
_entity.pdbx_description
1 polymer ?
#
loop_
_entity_poly.entity_id
_entity_poly.type
_entity_poly.pdbx_seq_one_letter_code
_entity_poly.pdbx_strand_id
1 'polypeptide(L)'
;MSSHVAAPVAPTADECGLASWEPADLAGVVLPAWDEFAEIAAAVDLDAPSRVRGWTARDVCIHLGSWPGSRTLQRMRDEALLDDLDEADRRAGTFDQTSHNEAVLEAQAGAPRENVLAALRESRAEVAAFLEGDEVRRLGTRPVRSVLGPLPLATLVAAAAYELAVHALDLAPAGAPEPSPVLMSSGLAALVDTTGALAARCELTASAACVTPAGGWAFSAVPGAWTTLELPAAPGAWPTVQGDANVVLDASAGRRAVPALLARRELRLQHVAGLLAMAPIVEAVPGLPGGPALRAAVRNVRGISRLLRRLPGVPG
;
A
#
# COMPACT_ATOMS: atom_id res chain seq x y z
N MET A 1 20.39 -20.00 19.43
CA MET A 1 19.19 -19.51 20.10
C MET A 1 18.07 -19.49 19.07
N SER A 2 17.11 -20.42 19.17
CA SER A 2 15.96 -20.46 18.25
C SER A 2 15.05 -19.28 18.60
N SER A 3 15.03 -18.27 17.74
CA SER A 3 14.03 -17.21 17.80
C SER A 3 12.68 -17.84 17.50
N HIS A 4 11.85 -18.02 18.52
CA HIS A 4 10.45 -18.36 18.33
C HIS A 4 9.80 -17.20 17.57
N VAL A 5 9.57 -17.37 16.28
CA VAL A 5 8.77 -16.46 15.48
C VAL A 5 7.32 -16.61 15.97
N ALA A 6 6.73 -15.51 16.43
CA ALA A 6 5.35 -15.51 16.92
C ALA A 6 4.39 -16.01 15.82
N ALA A 7 3.45 -16.86 16.20
CA ALA A 7 2.32 -17.21 15.36
C ALA A 7 1.44 -15.97 15.11
N PRO A 8 0.65 -15.94 14.03
CA PRO A 8 -0.33 -14.88 13.82
C PRO A 8 -1.23 -14.73 15.05
N VAL A 9 -1.28 -13.53 15.62
CA VAL A 9 -2.17 -13.21 16.74
C VAL A 9 -3.44 -12.62 16.13
N ALA A 10 -4.60 -13.13 16.56
CA ALA A 10 -5.87 -12.55 16.11
C ALA A 10 -5.99 -11.11 16.66
N PRO A 11 -6.43 -10.15 15.81
CA PRO A 11 -6.68 -8.78 16.25
C PRO A 11 -7.80 -8.72 17.28
N THR A 12 -7.78 -7.69 18.12
CA THR A 12 -8.94 -7.34 18.94
C THR A 12 -10.08 -6.76 18.07
N ALA A 13 -11.32 -6.73 18.61
CA ALA A 13 -12.49 -6.34 17.83
C ALA A 13 -12.43 -4.91 17.26
N ASP A 14 -11.67 -4.02 17.92
CA ASP A 14 -11.57 -2.60 17.54
C ASP A 14 -10.22 -2.25 16.88
N GLU A 15 -9.40 -3.24 16.59
CA GLU A 15 -8.07 -3.02 16.05
C GLU A 15 -8.12 -2.79 14.53
N CYS A 16 -7.52 -1.69 14.10
CA CYS A 16 -7.48 -1.21 12.72
C CYS A 16 -6.04 -1.03 12.23
N GLY A 17 -5.16 -2.01 12.44
CA GLY A 17 -3.77 -1.99 11.99
C GLY A 17 -3.02 -0.74 12.43
N LEU A 18 -2.31 -0.10 11.49
CA LEU A 18 -1.56 1.14 11.75
C LEU A 18 -2.45 2.29 12.24
N ALA A 19 -3.75 2.31 11.87
CA ALA A 19 -4.67 3.34 12.33
C ALA A 19 -4.98 3.26 13.84
N SER A 20 -4.68 2.12 14.48
CA SER A 20 -4.81 1.91 15.93
C SER A 20 -3.50 2.15 16.68
N TRP A 21 -2.42 2.48 15.99
CA TRP A 21 -1.14 2.76 16.63
C TRP A 21 -1.16 4.12 17.34
N GLU A 22 -0.28 4.28 18.33
CA GLU A 22 -0.07 5.61 18.90
C GLU A 22 0.39 6.60 17.80
N PRO A 23 -0.11 7.83 17.81
CA PRO A 23 0.20 8.82 16.77
C PRO A 23 1.69 8.99 16.50
N ALA A 24 2.53 8.96 17.55
CA ALA A 24 3.97 9.10 17.41
C ALA A 24 4.60 7.91 16.65
N ASP A 25 4.11 6.68 16.89
CA ASP A 25 4.61 5.49 16.20
C ASP A 25 4.17 5.49 14.73
N LEU A 26 2.91 5.86 14.46
CA LEU A 26 2.41 6.02 13.10
C LEU A 26 3.16 7.12 12.34
N ALA A 27 3.40 8.27 12.97
CA ALA A 27 4.21 9.36 12.41
C ALA A 27 5.64 8.89 12.11
N GLY A 28 6.22 8.06 12.99
CA GLY A 28 7.55 7.45 12.81
C GLY A 28 7.65 6.53 11.57
N VAL A 29 6.54 5.97 11.11
CA VAL A 29 6.49 5.19 9.86
C VAL A 29 6.27 6.08 8.64
N VAL A 30 5.42 7.09 8.75
CA VAL A 30 4.93 7.85 7.59
C VAL A 30 5.82 9.04 7.23
N LEU A 31 6.21 9.84 8.22
CA LEU A 31 6.91 11.11 7.96
C LEU A 31 8.31 10.96 7.36
N PRO A 32 9.14 9.97 7.76
CA PRO A 32 10.43 9.74 7.11
C PRO A 32 10.31 9.44 5.61
N ALA A 33 9.22 8.80 5.16
CA ALA A 33 9.00 8.55 3.74
C ALA A 33 8.77 9.84 2.96
N TRP A 34 8.03 10.80 3.52
CA TRP A 34 7.84 12.11 2.92
C TRP A 34 9.14 12.91 2.88
N ASP A 35 9.90 12.90 3.98
CA ASP A 35 11.16 13.65 4.08
C ASP A 35 12.17 13.13 3.03
N GLU A 36 12.37 11.83 2.95
CA GLU A 36 13.31 11.25 1.98
C GLU A 36 12.85 11.42 0.54
N PHE A 37 11.53 11.25 0.25
CA PHE A 37 11.03 11.48 -1.10
C PHE A 37 11.25 12.93 -1.55
N ALA A 38 11.07 13.90 -0.67
CA ALA A 38 11.33 15.30 -0.98
C ALA A 38 12.83 15.56 -1.27
N GLU A 39 13.73 14.88 -0.57
CA GLU A 39 15.18 14.92 -0.84
C GLU A 39 15.51 14.29 -2.21
N ILE A 40 14.94 13.14 -2.53
CA ILE A 40 15.09 12.48 -3.84
C ILE A 40 14.58 13.41 -4.96
N ALA A 41 13.37 13.99 -4.80
CA ALA A 41 12.80 14.93 -5.76
C ALA A 41 13.66 16.18 -5.97
N ALA A 42 14.33 16.63 -4.92
CA ALA A 42 15.28 17.75 -5.00
C ALA A 42 16.58 17.40 -5.74
N ALA A 43 16.94 16.13 -5.83
CA ALA A 43 18.19 15.68 -6.46
C ALA A 43 18.04 15.33 -7.95
N VAL A 44 16.81 15.06 -8.45
CA VAL A 44 16.57 14.58 -9.82
C VAL A 44 16.38 15.70 -10.84
N ASP A 45 16.57 15.37 -12.11
CA ASP A 45 16.10 16.20 -13.23
C ASP A 45 14.60 16.02 -13.41
N LEU A 46 13.80 17.04 -13.07
CA LEU A 46 12.34 16.97 -13.15
C LEU A 46 11.82 16.83 -14.59
N ASP A 47 12.57 17.21 -15.60
CA ASP A 47 12.16 17.15 -17.00
C ASP A 47 12.55 15.81 -17.66
N ALA A 48 13.33 15.00 -16.97
CA ALA A 48 13.68 13.65 -17.41
C ALA A 48 12.48 12.69 -17.32
N PRO A 49 12.45 11.62 -18.17
CA PRO A 49 11.39 10.62 -18.10
C PRO A 49 11.44 9.84 -16.77
N SER A 50 10.27 9.43 -16.29
CA SER A 50 10.13 8.48 -15.20
C SER A 50 9.88 7.05 -15.72
N ARG A 51 9.79 6.06 -14.82
CA ARG A 51 9.33 4.70 -15.16
C ARG A 51 7.82 4.62 -15.43
N VAL A 52 7.07 5.64 -15.00
CA VAL A 52 5.62 5.73 -15.29
C VAL A 52 5.45 6.14 -16.74
N ARG A 53 4.79 5.28 -17.52
CA ARG A 53 4.63 5.53 -18.96
C ARG A 53 3.93 6.87 -19.23
N GLY A 54 4.60 7.73 -19.97
CA GLY A 54 4.08 9.04 -20.37
C GLY A 54 4.27 10.14 -19.33
N TRP A 55 4.89 9.85 -18.20
CA TRP A 55 5.16 10.81 -17.14
C TRP A 55 6.65 11.15 -17.06
N THR A 56 6.95 12.40 -16.82
CA THR A 56 8.25 12.91 -16.38
C THR A 56 8.42 12.74 -14.87
N ALA A 57 9.62 12.98 -14.36
CA ALA A 57 9.84 13.09 -12.91
C ALA A 57 9.04 14.24 -12.28
N ARG A 58 8.81 15.32 -13.03
CA ARG A 58 7.95 16.45 -12.65
C ARG A 58 6.53 15.99 -12.40
N ASP A 59 5.95 15.19 -13.30
CA ASP A 59 4.58 14.70 -13.19
C ASP A 59 4.41 13.82 -11.95
N VAL A 60 5.39 12.97 -11.64
CA VAL A 60 5.43 12.16 -10.42
C VAL A 60 5.44 13.07 -9.17
N CYS A 61 6.28 14.09 -9.15
CA CYS A 61 6.36 15.01 -8.02
C CYS A 61 5.09 15.86 -7.87
N ILE A 62 4.46 16.30 -8.96
CA ILE A 62 3.19 17.02 -8.96
C ILE A 62 2.08 16.12 -8.39
N HIS A 63 2.00 14.87 -8.85
CA HIS A 63 1.02 13.91 -8.36
C HIS A 63 1.11 13.75 -6.83
N LEU A 64 2.29 13.49 -6.28
CA LEU A 64 2.48 13.29 -4.84
C LEU A 64 2.35 14.60 -4.04
N GLY A 65 2.77 15.75 -4.59
CA GLY A 65 2.62 17.07 -3.98
C GLY A 65 1.22 17.68 -4.11
N SER A 66 0.25 16.97 -4.67
CA SER A 66 -1.08 17.55 -4.97
C SER A 66 -2.02 17.69 -3.77
N TRP A 67 -1.68 17.15 -2.62
CA TRP A 67 -2.58 17.07 -1.46
C TRP A 67 -3.17 18.42 -1.03
N PRO A 68 -2.37 19.49 -0.83
CA PRO A 68 -2.93 20.80 -0.48
C PRO A 68 -3.82 21.37 -1.57
N GLY A 69 -3.34 21.38 -2.81
CA GLY A 69 -4.05 21.93 -3.96
C GLY A 69 -5.38 21.25 -4.26
N SER A 70 -5.43 19.92 -4.12
CA SER A 70 -6.64 19.11 -4.28
C SER A 70 -7.48 19.01 -2.99
N ARG A 71 -7.01 19.59 -1.89
CA ARG A 71 -7.63 19.49 -0.56
C ARG A 71 -7.87 18.05 -0.12
N THR A 72 -6.95 17.16 -0.47
CA THR A 72 -7.13 15.71 -0.27
C THR A 72 -7.36 15.36 1.19
N LEU A 73 -6.47 15.80 2.09
CA LEU A 73 -6.60 15.52 3.52
C LEU A 73 -7.83 16.22 4.14
N GLN A 74 -8.12 17.44 3.73
CA GLN A 74 -9.32 18.15 4.21
C GLN A 74 -10.60 17.41 3.83
N ARG A 75 -10.71 16.95 2.58
CA ARG A 75 -11.86 16.16 2.12
C ARG A 75 -12.02 14.86 2.91
N MET A 76 -10.92 14.13 3.16
CA MET A 76 -10.95 12.92 3.97
C MET A 76 -11.38 13.21 5.41
N ARG A 77 -10.96 14.33 6.00
CA ARG A 77 -11.41 14.78 7.33
C ARG A 77 -12.90 15.10 7.35
N ASP A 78 -13.38 15.83 6.34
CA ASP A 78 -14.81 16.19 6.23
C ASP A 78 -15.66 14.92 6.11
N GLU A 79 -15.21 13.92 5.34
CA GLU A 79 -15.89 12.61 5.24
C GLU A 79 -15.84 11.82 6.55
N ALA A 80 -14.71 11.81 7.25
CA ALA A 80 -14.56 11.12 8.54
C ALA A 80 -15.46 11.67 9.64
N LEU A 81 -15.96 12.90 9.48
CA LEU A 81 -16.93 13.52 10.38
C LEU A 81 -18.39 13.12 10.09
N LEU A 82 -18.65 12.45 8.97
CA LEU A 82 -19.99 11.94 8.66
C LEU A 82 -20.30 10.74 9.54
N ASP A 83 -21.52 10.70 10.10
CA ASP A 83 -21.95 9.60 10.97
C ASP A 83 -22.19 8.29 10.21
N ASP A 84 -22.55 8.39 8.94
CA ASP A 84 -22.75 7.23 8.06
C ASP A 84 -22.29 7.56 6.63
N LEU A 85 -21.53 6.64 6.05
CA LEU A 85 -21.27 6.64 4.62
C LEU A 85 -22.41 5.87 3.96
N ASP A 86 -23.14 6.48 3.04
CA ASP A 86 -24.22 5.85 2.29
C ASP A 86 -23.77 4.50 1.73
N GLU A 87 -24.68 3.52 1.69
CA GLU A 87 -24.38 2.17 1.19
C GLU A 87 -23.90 2.18 -0.27
N ALA A 88 -24.34 3.15 -1.06
CA ALA A 88 -23.84 3.42 -2.40
C ALA A 88 -22.36 3.86 -2.38
N ASP A 89 -21.97 4.61 -1.37
CA ASP A 89 -20.59 5.09 -1.15
C ASP A 89 -19.68 3.99 -0.58
N ARG A 90 -20.24 2.94 0.02
CA ARG A 90 -19.51 1.75 0.46
C ARG A 90 -19.07 0.85 -0.69
N ARG A 91 -19.67 1.00 -1.87
CA ARG A 91 -19.27 0.28 -3.08
C ARG A 91 -18.07 0.99 -3.70
N ALA A 92 -16.94 0.32 -3.70
CA ALA A 92 -15.73 0.80 -4.37
C ALA A 92 -16.04 1.19 -5.82
N GLY A 93 -15.47 2.30 -6.31
CA GLY A 93 -15.31 2.48 -7.74
C GLY A 93 -15.98 3.67 -8.38
N THR A 94 -16.40 4.69 -7.63
CA THR A 94 -16.89 5.95 -8.22
C THR A 94 -15.78 6.99 -8.42
N PHE A 95 -14.60 6.81 -7.79
CA PHE A 95 -13.49 7.74 -7.94
C PHE A 95 -12.62 7.30 -9.13
N ASP A 96 -12.62 8.11 -10.19
CA ASP A 96 -11.76 7.90 -11.35
C ASP A 96 -10.38 8.52 -11.08
N GLN A 97 -9.46 7.68 -10.58
CA GLN A 97 -8.08 8.08 -10.28
C GLN A 97 -7.36 8.61 -11.53
N THR A 98 -7.64 8.06 -12.70
CA THR A 98 -6.97 8.48 -13.94
C THR A 98 -7.35 9.91 -14.30
N SER A 99 -8.65 10.19 -14.37
CA SER A 99 -9.13 11.56 -14.64
C SER A 99 -8.71 12.56 -13.56
N HIS A 100 -8.66 12.14 -12.30
CA HIS A 100 -8.15 12.98 -11.22
C HIS A 100 -6.67 13.33 -11.41
N ASN A 101 -5.84 12.35 -11.70
CA ASN A 101 -4.41 12.56 -11.92
C ASN A 101 -4.19 13.47 -13.14
N GLU A 102 -4.91 13.24 -14.25
CA GLU A 102 -4.83 14.07 -15.44
C GLU A 102 -5.18 15.54 -15.13
N ALA A 103 -6.25 15.78 -14.39
CA ALA A 103 -6.66 17.13 -14.00
C ALA A 103 -5.62 17.82 -13.09
N VAL A 104 -5.00 17.08 -12.16
CA VAL A 104 -3.94 17.58 -11.30
C VAL A 104 -2.71 17.97 -12.11
N LEU A 105 -2.28 17.10 -13.04
CA LEU A 105 -1.13 17.37 -13.89
C LEU A 105 -1.38 18.55 -14.83
N GLU A 106 -2.58 18.66 -15.43
CA GLU A 106 -2.97 19.78 -16.28
C GLU A 106 -2.96 21.10 -15.50
N ALA A 107 -3.52 21.13 -14.29
CA ALA A 107 -3.56 22.31 -13.43
C ALA A 107 -2.17 22.83 -13.02
N GLN A 108 -1.16 21.95 -13.01
CA GLN A 108 0.21 22.25 -12.61
C GLN A 108 1.17 22.21 -13.81
N ALA A 109 0.67 22.14 -15.04
CA ALA A 109 1.50 22.06 -16.23
C ALA A 109 2.45 23.27 -16.31
N GLY A 110 3.75 22.98 -16.44
CA GLY A 110 4.79 24.01 -16.51
C GLY A 110 5.10 24.71 -15.17
N ALA A 111 4.63 24.18 -14.04
CA ALA A 111 4.97 24.74 -12.72
C ALA A 111 6.49 24.79 -12.54
N PRO A 112 7.04 25.91 -12.01
CA PRO A 112 8.47 26.02 -11.72
C PRO A 112 8.92 24.95 -10.72
N ARG A 113 10.19 24.53 -10.83
CA ARG A 113 10.77 23.50 -9.93
C ARG A 113 10.54 23.82 -8.46
N GLU A 114 10.76 25.07 -8.06
CA GLU A 114 10.58 25.51 -6.67
C GLU A 114 9.14 25.32 -6.19
N ASN A 115 8.14 25.52 -7.03
CA ASN A 115 6.72 25.33 -6.68
C ASN A 115 6.39 23.82 -6.52
N VAL A 116 6.92 22.97 -7.39
CA VAL A 116 6.74 21.52 -7.29
C VAL A 116 7.34 20.97 -5.97
N LEU A 117 8.56 21.40 -5.65
CA LEU A 117 9.23 20.99 -4.40
C LEU A 117 8.58 21.63 -3.15
N ALA A 118 8.01 22.83 -3.27
CA ALA A 118 7.27 23.45 -2.19
C ALA A 118 5.97 22.69 -1.90
N ALA A 119 5.25 22.26 -2.91
CA ALA A 119 4.01 21.49 -2.77
C ALA A 119 4.25 20.13 -2.07
N LEU A 120 5.36 19.44 -2.33
CA LEU A 120 5.74 18.23 -1.60
C LEU A 120 5.96 18.51 -0.10
N ARG A 121 6.68 19.59 0.23
CA ARG A 121 6.90 20.00 1.62
C ARG A 121 5.62 20.41 2.33
N GLU A 122 4.72 21.08 1.62
CA GLU A 122 3.40 21.45 2.12
C GLU A 122 2.53 20.21 2.38
N SER A 123 2.50 19.24 1.46
CA SER A 123 1.82 17.94 1.65
C SER A 123 2.35 17.22 2.90
N ARG A 124 3.66 17.16 3.05
CA ARG A 124 4.32 16.60 4.24
C ARG A 124 3.90 17.33 5.52
N ALA A 125 3.84 18.67 5.49
CA ALA A 125 3.46 19.46 6.64
C ALA A 125 1.98 19.25 7.04
N GLU A 126 1.07 19.11 6.07
CA GLU A 126 -0.34 18.76 6.34
C GLU A 126 -0.47 17.37 6.98
N VAL A 127 0.26 16.38 6.45
CA VAL A 127 0.29 15.03 7.01
C VAL A 127 0.84 15.04 8.43
N ALA A 128 1.93 15.75 8.68
CA ALA A 128 2.50 15.88 10.02
C ALA A 128 1.52 16.52 11.00
N ALA A 129 0.88 17.64 10.62
CA ALA A 129 -0.09 18.31 11.46
C ALA A 129 -1.28 17.41 11.83
N PHE A 130 -1.70 16.51 10.93
CA PHE A 130 -2.72 15.52 11.22
C PHE A 130 -2.22 14.44 12.18
N LEU A 131 -1.04 13.84 11.92
CA LEU A 131 -0.51 12.73 12.70
C LEU A 131 -0.05 13.16 14.12
N GLU A 132 0.47 14.37 14.28
CA GLU A 132 0.94 14.92 15.55
C GLU A 132 -0.18 15.56 16.37
N GLY A 133 -1.34 15.81 15.77
CA GLY A 133 -2.50 16.41 16.41
C GLY A 133 -3.41 15.43 17.12
N ASP A 134 -4.36 15.95 17.93
CA ASP A 134 -5.39 15.12 18.57
C ASP A 134 -6.40 14.53 17.57
N GLU A 135 -6.39 15.04 16.35
CA GLU A 135 -7.36 14.72 15.31
C GLU A 135 -7.19 13.27 14.83
N VAL A 136 -5.96 12.77 14.75
CA VAL A 136 -5.68 11.37 14.37
C VAL A 136 -6.30 10.38 15.35
N ARG A 137 -6.27 10.67 16.68
CA ARG A 137 -6.94 9.82 17.68
C ARG A 137 -8.46 9.79 17.51
N ARG A 138 -9.03 10.91 17.10
CA ARG A 138 -10.49 11.08 16.98
C ARG A 138 -11.04 10.54 15.67
N LEU A 139 -10.32 10.76 14.56
CA LEU A 139 -10.78 10.48 13.20
C LEU A 139 -10.01 9.37 12.50
N GLY A 140 -8.85 8.96 13.00
CA GLY A 140 -7.94 8.05 12.32
C GLY A 140 -8.57 6.70 11.94
N THR A 141 -9.44 6.15 12.78
CA THR A 141 -10.14 4.89 12.52
C THR A 141 -11.48 5.06 11.80
N ARG A 142 -11.92 6.31 11.58
CA ARG A 142 -13.18 6.57 10.84
C ARG A 142 -13.01 6.23 9.37
N PRO A 143 -13.98 5.54 8.76
CA PRO A 143 -13.93 5.19 7.36
C PRO A 143 -14.11 6.42 6.47
N VAL A 144 -13.32 6.51 5.41
CA VAL A 144 -13.43 7.51 4.34
C VAL A 144 -13.32 6.83 2.99
N ARG A 145 -13.88 7.47 1.95
CA ARG A 145 -13.90 6.91 0.59
C ARG A 145 -12.51 6.89 -0.04
N SER A 146 -12.21 5.83 -0.75
CA SER A 146 -11.01 5.70 -1.58
C SER A 146 -11.28 4.89 -2.85
N VAL A 147 -10.31 4.86 -3.75
CA VAL A 147 -10.32 3.98 -4.94
C VAL A 147 -10.38 2.49 -4.56
N LEU A 148 -9.96 2.15 -3.35
CA LEU A 148 -10.01 0.79 -2.81
C LEU A 148 -11.32 0.51 -2.06
N GLY A 149 -12.25 1.46 -2.00
CA GLY A 149 -13.45 1.46 -1.15
C GLY A 149 -13.20 2.14 0.19
N PRO A 150 -14.17 2.10 1.12
CA PRO A 150 -14.03 2.73 2.44
C PRO A 150 -12.88 2.10 3.23
N LEU A 151 -11.98 2.92 3.73
CA LEU A 151 -10.85 2.54 4.60
C LEU A 151 -10.70 3.60 5.70
N PRO A 152 -10.10 3.26 6.86
CA PRO A 152 -9.81 4.26 7.90
C PRO A 152 -8.95 5.40 7.36
N LEU A 153 -9.24 6.61 7.82
CA LEU A 153 -8.51 7.81 7.41
C LEU A 153 -6.99 7.66 7.62
N ALA A 154 -6.58 7.16 8.79
CA ALA A 154 -5.15 6.99 9.09
C ALA A 154 -4.49 5.91 8.23
N THR A 155 -5.22 4.83 7.84
CA THR A 155 -4.73 3.85 6.87
C THR A 155 -4.47 4.49 5.50
N LEU A 156 -5.35 5.41 5.04
CA LEU A 156 -5.14 6.13 3.77
C LEU A 156 -4.00 7.14 3.86
N VAL A 157 -3.83 7.80 5.00
CA VAL A 157 -2.66 8.66 5.24
C VAL A 157 -1.37 7.84 5.25
N ALA A 158 -1.37 6.66 5.88
CA ALA A 158 -0.22 5.74 5.87
C ALA A 158 0.05 5.19 4.46
N ALA A 159 -0.99 4.96 3.65
CA ALA A 159 -0.85 4.49 2.26
C ALA A 159 -0.02 5.44 1.37
N ALA A 160 0.09 6.73 1.74
CA ALA A 160 1.00 7.66 1.07
C ALA A 160 2.46 7.17 1.10
N ALA A 161 2.90 6.49 2.17
CA ALA A 161 4.25 5.93 2.24
C ALA A 161 4.50 4.84 1.17
N TYR A 162 3.47 4.08 0.80
CA TYR A 162 3.56 3.13 -0.32
C TYR A 162 3.74 3.87 -1.65
N GLU A 163 2.93 4.91 -1.91
CA GLU A 163 3.05 5.71 -3.14
C GLU A 163 4.43 6.38 -3.22
N LEU A 164 4.90 6.97 -2.12
CA LEU A 164 6.23 7.61 -2.05
C LEU A 164 7.36 6.61 -2.36
N ALA A 165 7.31 5.40 -1.77
CA ALA A 165 8.32 4.37 -1.98
C ALA A 165 8.33 3.85 -3.44
N VAL A 166 7.15 3.55 -4.01
CA VAL A 166 7.03 3.10 -5.40
C VAL A 166 7.49 4.18 -6.38
N HIS A 167 7.08 5.42 -6.14
CA HIS A 167 7.43 6.52 -7.03
C HIS A 167 8.89 7.00 -6.86
N ALA A 168 9.53 6.79 -5.69
CA ALA A 168 10.97 6.96 -5.57
C ALA A 168 11.73 6.01 -6.52
N LEU A 169 11.29 4.76 -6.63
CA LEU A 169 11.82 3.81 -7.63
C LEU A 169 11.51 4.26 -9.07
N ASP A 170 10.35 4.88 -9.31
CA ASP A 170 9.97 5.38 -10.63
C ASP A 170 10.85 6.56 -11.09
N LEU A 171 11.53 7.26 -10.20
CA LEU A 171 12.44 8.36 -10.50
C LEU A 171 13.86 7.91 -10.92
N ALA A 172 14.18 6.61 -10.89
CA ALA A 172 15.51 6.11 -11.25
C ALA A 172 16.02 6.58 -12.63
N PRO A 173 15.20 6.65 -13.71
CA PRO A 173 15.66 7.19 -15.01
C PRO A 173 16.03 8.68 -14.96
N ALA A 174 15.49 9.44 -14.01
CA ALA A 174 15.78 10.86 -13.82
C ALA A 174 17.04 11.11 -12.94
N GLY A 175 17.81 10.06 -12.64
CA GLY A 175 19.03 10.15 -11.85
C GLY A 175 18.79 10.12 -10.33
N ALA A 176 17.64 9.61 -9.89
CA ALA A 176 17.36 9.47 -8.46
C ALA A 176 18.40 8.58 -7.76
N PRO A 177 18.84 8.94 -6.53
CA PRO A 177 19.59 8.02 -5.69
C PRO A 177 18.75 6.80 -5.35
N GLU A 178 19.41 5.70 -4.97
CA GLU A 178 18.70 4.52 -4.48
C GLU A 178 17.93 4.85 -3.19
N PRO A 179 16.63 4.54 -3.10
CA PRO A 179 15.84 4.78 -1.91
C PRO A 179 16.38 4.00 -0.70
N SER A 180 16.36 4.62 0.47
CA SER A 180 16.87 4.00 1.69
C SER A 180 16.03 2.79 2.14
N PRO A 181 16.61 1.91 2.99
CA PRO A 181 15.83 0.85 3.63
C PRO A 181 14.65 1.37 4.47
N VAL A 182 14.74 2.60 5.00
CA VAL A 182 13.67 3.21 5.81
C VAL A 182 12.46 3.53 4.93
N LEU A 183 12.66 4.24 3.80
CA LEU A 183 11.58 4.52 2.84
C LEU A 183 10.95 3.24 2.32
N MET A 184 11.77 2.25 1.96
CA MET A 184 11.27 0.96 1.46
C MET A 184 10.47 0.20 2.54
N SER A 185 10.92 0.22 3.81
CA SER A 185 10.18 -0.39 4.93
C SER A 185 8.84 0.30 5.19
N SER A 186 8.81 1.65 5.16
CA SER A 186 7.57 2.43 5.28
C SER A 186 6.57 2.08 4.18
N GLY A 187 7.04 1.92 2.94
CA GLY A 187 6.22 1.48 1.81
C GLY A 187 5.66 0.06 2.00
N LEU A 188 6.47 -0.86 2.54
CA LEU A 188 6.01 -2.22 2.85
C LEU A 188 5.00 -2.24 4.01
N ALA A 189 5.21 -1.42 5.06
CA ALA A 189 4.27 -1.26 6.15
C ALA A 189 2.88 -0.85 5.64
N ALA A 190 2.85 0.19 4.81
CA ALA A 190 1.63 0.71 4.20
C ALA A 190 0.95 -0.31 3.28
N LEU A 191 1.72 -1.05 2.46
CA LEU A 191 1.20 -2.13 1.61
C LEU A 191 0.53 -3.23 2.42
N VAL A 192 1.19 -3.67 3.49
CA VAL A 192 0.73 -4.75 4.36
C VAL A 192 -0.49 -4.32 5.16
N ASP A 193 -0.48 -3.10 5.71
CA ASP A 193 -1.61 -2.52 6.45
C ASP A 193 -2.86 -2.40 5.57
N THR A 194 -2.71 -1.80 4.39
CA THR A 194 -3.81 -1.67 3.42
C THR A 194 -4.35 -3.04 3.02
N THR A 195 -3.49 -4.05 2.85
CA THR A 195 -3.92 -5.42 2.54
C THR A 195 -4.71 -6.03 3.70
N GLY A 196 -4.29 -5.81 4.95
CA GLY A 196 -5.01 -6.22 6.16
C GLY A 196 -6.39 -5.57 6.26
N ALA A 197 -6.46 -4.25 6.03
CA ALA A 197 -7.71 -3.49 5.99
C ALA A 197 -8.70 -4.04 4.94
N LEU A 198 -8.19 -4.35 3.74
CA LEU A 198 -8.99 -4.95 2.66
C LEU A 198 -9.46 -6.37 3.02
N ALA A 199 -8.61 -7.18 3.66
CA ALA A 199 -8.98 -8.51 4.13
C ALA A 199 -10.12 -8.43 5.17
N ALA A 200 -9.98 -7.55 6.16
CA ALA A 200 -10.98 -7.32 7.21
C ALA A 200 -12.33 -6.86 6.62
N ARG A 201 -12.29 -5.91 5.67
CA ARG A 201 -13.48 -5.42 4.96
C ARG A 201 -14.15 -6.49 4.09
N CYS A 202 -13.37 -7.39 3.49
CA CYS A 202 -13.89 -8.54 2.72
C CYS A 202 -14.32 -9.70 3.62
N GLU A 203 -14.44 -9.49 4.93
CA GLU A 203 -14.85 -10.48 5.94
C GLU A 203 -13.95 -11.73 5.95
N LEU A 204 -12.67 -11.58 5.63
CA LEU A 204 -11.72 -12.69 5.60
C LEU A 204 -11.03 -12.87 6.95
N THR A 205 -10.89 -14.13 7.35
CA THR A 205 -9.89 -14.52 8.36
C THR A 205 -8.63 -14.92 7.60
N ALA A 206 -7.63 -14.05 7.60
CA ALA A 206 -6.42 -14.20 6.81
C ALA A 206 -5.21 -13.58 7.51
N SER A 207 -4.04 -14.08 7.18
CA SER A 207 -2.76 -13.47 7.58
C SER A 207 -1.74 -13.60 6.46
N ALA A 208 -0.86 -12.61 6.34
CA ALA A 208 0.27 -12.69 5.42
C ALA A 208 1.42 -11.79 5.89
N ALA A 209 2.60 -12.05 5.35
CA ALA A 209 3.80 -11.26 5.58
C ALA A 209 4.53 -10.93 4.28
N CYS A 210 5.11 -9.74 4.23
CA CYS A 210 6.14 -9.36 3.28
C CYS A 210 7.47 -9.31 4.01
N VAL A 211 8.45 -10.10 3.58
CA VAL A 211 9.73 -10.26 4.27
C VAL A 211 10.89 -9.96 3.34
N THR A 212 11.81 -9.15 3.82
CA THR A 212 13.08 -8.80 3.16
C THR A 212 14.26 -9.34 3.95
N PRO A 213 15.50 -9.28 3.41
CA PRO A 213 16.69 -9.63 4.18
C PRO A 213 16.89 -8.78 5.46
N ALA A 214 16.34 -7.57 5.50
CA ALA A 214 16.47 -6.64 6.64
C ALA A 214 15.36 -6.79 7.70
N GLY A 215 14.31 -7.57 7.42
CA GLY A 215 13.10 -7.69 8.24
C GLY A 215 11.86 -7.60 7.37
N GLY A 216 10.70 -7.33 7.94
CA GLY A 216 9.47 -7.26 7.16
C GLY A 216 8.27 -6.78 7.95
N TRP A 217 7.10 -6.92 7.32
CA TRP A 217 5.82 -6.54 7.88
C TRP A 217 4.80 -7.66 7.69
N ALA A 218 3.90 -7.80 8.62
CA ALA A 218 2.81 -8.76 8.54
C ALA A 218 1.49 -8.16 9.00
N PHE A 219 0.39 -8.71 8.49
CA PHE A 219 -0.94 -8.46 9.04
C PHE A 219 -1.62 -9.76 9.45
N SER A 220 -2.53 -9.66 10.39
CA SER A 220 -3.52 -10.69 10.71
C SER A 220 -4.89 -10.01 10.72
N ALA A 221 -5.87 -10.58 10.03
CA ALA A 221 -7.20 -10.02 9.88
C ALA A 221 -8.29 -11.03 10.25
N VAL A 222 -9.37 -10.49 10.82
CA VAL A 222 -10.67 -11.13 10.98
C VAL A 222 -11.74 -10.19 10.41
N PRO A 223 -12.99 -10.61 10.22
CA PRO A 223 -14.05 -9.70 9.78
C PRO A 223 -14.11 -8.42 10.62
N GLY A 224 -13.89 -7.27 9.98
CA GLY A 224 -13.98 -5.95 10.61
C GLY A 224 -12.76 -5.48 11.40
N ALA A 225 -11.73 -6.32 11.63
CA ALA A 225 -10.54 -5.94 12.37
C ALA A 225 -9.25 -6.53 11.78
N TRP A 226 -8.13 -5.82 11.94
CA TRP A 226 -6.80 -6.34 11.58
C TRP A 226 -5.72 -5.71 12.44
N THR A 227 -4.62 -6.44 12.62
CA THR A 227 -3.38 -5.93 13.21
C THR A 227 -2.30 -5.87 12.15
N THR A 228 -1.40 -4.89 12.27
CA THR A 228 -0.20 -4.74 11.46
C THR A 228 1.01 -4.67 12.38
N LEU A 229 2.03 -5.46 12.08
CA LEU A 229 3.21 -5.57 12.95
C LEU A 229 4.50 -5.69 12.13
N GLU A 230 5.58 -5.13 12.67
CA GLU A 230 6.92 -5.29 12.14
C GLU A 230 7.49 -6.67 12.53
N LEU A 231 8.25 -7.26 11.61
CA LEU A 231 8.88 -8.56 11.78
C LEU A 231 10.40 -8.42 11.70
N PRO A 232 11.14 -8.76 12.77
CA PRO A 232 12.61 -8.71 12.76
C PRO A 232 13.26 -9.82 11.94
N ALA A 233 12.52 -10.90 11.62
CA ALA A 233 13.01 -12.04 10.87
C ALA A 233 11.87 -12.71 10.09
N ALA A 234 12.25 -13.58 9.12
CA ALA A 234 11.29 -14.35 8.33
C ALA A 234 10.40 -15.21 9.25
N PRO A 235 9.09 -15.05 9.19
CA PRO A 235 8.17 -15.82 10.02
C PRO A 235 8.01 -17.25 9.48
N GLY A 236 8.25 -18.25 10.31
CA GLY A 236 8.21 -19.65 9.91
C GLY A 236 6.83 -20.20 9.52
N ALA A 237 5.73 -19.61 10.00
CA ALA A 237 4.38 -20.15 9.86
C ALA A 237 3.41 -19.24 9.06
N TRP A 238 3.85 -18.08 8.62
CA TRP A 238 3.01 -17.11 7.90
C TRP A 238 2.97 -17.41 6.41
N PRO A 239 1.84 -17.22 5.73
CA PRO A 239 1.80 -17.02 4.29
C PRO A 239 2.69 -15.83 3.92
N THR A 240 3.77 -16.06 3.16
CA THR A 240 4.83 -15.06 3.03
C THR A 240 5.18 -14.81 1.56
N VAL A 241 5.30 -13.53 1.23
CA VAL A 241 6.02 -13.04 0.05
C VAL A 241 7.41 -12.61 0.50
N GLN A 242 8.45 -13.22 -0.02
CA GLN A 242 9.84 -12.93 0.34
C GLN A 242 10.61 -12.40 -0.88
N GLY A 243 11.34 -11.30 -0.70
CA GLY A 243 12.18 -10.69 -1.73
C GLY A 243 12.77 -9.38 -1.23
N ASP A 244 13.60 -8.73 -2.04
CA ASP A 244 14.06 -7.38 -1.73
C ASP A 244 12.86 -6.39 -1.75
N ALA A 245 12.90 -5.37 -0.92
CA ALA A 245 11.77 -4.46 -0.74
C ALA A 245 11.34 -3.79 -2.07
N ASN A 246 12.32 -3.32 -2.86
CA ASN A 246 12.07 -2.73 -4.17
C ASN A 246 11.39 -3.73 -5.13
N VAL A 247 11.75 -5.01 -5.07
CA VAL A 247 11.15 -6.06 -5.92
C VAL A 247 9.69 -6.31 -5.51
N VAL A 248 9.42 -6.38 -4.20
CA VAL A 248 8.05 -6.55 -3.67
C VAL A 248 7.17 -5.37 -4.05
N LEU A 249 7.66 -4.14 -3.84
CA LEU A 249 6.94 -2.91 -4.17
C LEU A 249 6.70 -2.78 -5.68
N ASP A 250 7.70 -3.03 -6.52
CA ASP A 250 7.55 -3.06 -7.98
C ASP A 250 6.52 -4.10 -8.45
N ALA A 251 6.51 -5.27 -7.82
CA ALA A 251 5.56 -6.33 -8.13
C ALA A 251 4.13 -5.93 -7.74
N SER A 252 3.94 -5.33 -6.56
CA SER A 252 2.64 -4.87 -6.07
C SER A 252 2.08 -3.72 -6.90
N ALA A 253 2.94 -2.81 -7.36
CA ALA A 253 2.58 -1.69 -8.23
C ALA A 253 2.42 -2.10 -9.71
N GLY A 254 2.64 -3.38 -10.06
CA GLY A 254 2.54 -3.87 -11.44
C GLY A 254 3.69 -3.40 -12.35
N ARG A 255 4.77 -2.86 -11.78
CA ARG A 255 5.97 -2.44 -12.54
C ARG A 255 6.77 -3.62 -13.06
N ARG A 256 6.72 -4.74 -12.33
CA ARG A 256 7.41 -5.99 -12.68
C ARG A 256 6.44 -7.17 -12.63
N ALA A 257 6.54 -8.06 -13.63
CA ALA A 257 5.66 -9.22 -13.74
C ALA A 257 6.01 -10.31 -12.71
N VAL A 258 5.10 -10.61 -11.80
CA VAL A 258 5.26 -11.62 -10.73
C VAL A 258 5.74 -12.97 -11.26
N PRO A 259 5.21 -13.55 -12.38
CA PRO A 259 5.72 -14.84 -12.88
C PRO A 259 7.21 -14.82 -13.25
N ALA A 260 7.70 -13.71 -13.81
CA ALA A 260 9.11 -13.56 -14.16
C ALA A 260 10.00 -13.46 -12.91
N LEU A 261 9.53 -12.74 -11.87
CA LEU A 261 10.23 -12.62 -10.60
C LEU A 261 10.34 -13.96 -9.87
N LEU A 262 9.27 -14.75 -9.87
CA LEU A 262 9.27 -16.10 -9.30
C LEU A 262 10.23 -17.04 -10.07
N ALA A 263 10.21 -16.99 -11.40
CA ALA A 263 11.10 -17.79 -12.23
C ALA A 263 12.59 -17.48 -11.99
N ARG A 264 12.92 -16.21 -11.74
CA ARG A 264 14.27 -15.74 -11.41
C ARG A 264 14.64 -15.88 -9.94
N ARG A 265 13.70 -16.34 -9.10
CA ARG A 265 13.85 -16.42 -7.64
C ARG A 265 14.11 -15.07 -6.94
N GLU A 266 13.76 -13.97 -7.59
CA GLU A 266 13.77 -12.63 -6.99
C GLU A 266 12.61 -12.46 -6.00
N LEU A 267 11.49 -13.18 -6.23
CA LEU A 267 10.42 -13.40 -5.26
C LEU A 267 10.31 -14.87 -4.92
N ARG A 268 9.96 -15.15 -3.68
CA ARG A 268 9.61 -16.49 -3.19
C ARG A 268 8.29 -16.43 -2.44
N LEU A 269 7.48 -17.46 -2.59
CA LEU A 269 6.21 -17.58 -1.90
C LEU A 269 6.29 -18.77 -0.95
N GLN A 270 5.88 -18.57 0.29
CA GLN A 270 5.77 -19.63 1.29
C GLN A 270 4.30 -19.73 1.75
N HIS A 271 3.86 -20.94 2.10
CA HIS A 271 2.48 -21.20 2.52
C HIS A 271 1.44 -20.63 1.54
N VAL A 272 1.63 -20.94 0.25
CA VAL A 272 0.87 -20.36 -0.89
C VAL A 272 -0.65 -20.50 -0.74
N ALA A 273 -1.12 -21.57 -0.08
CA ALA A 273 -2.55 -21.75 0.18
C ALA A 273 -3.17 -20.58 0.98
N GLY A 274 -2.44 -20.05 1.98
CA GLY A 274 -2.87 -18.88 2.73
C GLY A 274 -2.87 -17.60 1.90
N LEU A 275 -1.87 -17.42 1.01
CA LEU A 275 -1.87 -16.29 0.06
C LEU A 275 -3.07 -16.36 -0.90
N LEU A 276 -3.43 -17.56 -1.35
CA LEU A 276 -4.58 -17.76 -2.24
C LEU A 276 -5.93 -17.54 -1.52
N ALA A 277 -5.98 -17.68 -0.20
CA ALA A 277 -7.19 -17.36 0.58
C ALA A 277 -7.56 -15.86 0.51
N MET A 278 -6.60 -14.98 0.16
CA MET A 278 -6.84 -13.55 -0.06
C MET A 278 -7.40 -13.20 -1.46
N ALA A 279 -7.63 -14.19 -2.31
CA ALA A 279 -8.17 -13.97 -3.66
C ALA A 279 -9.47 -13.12 -3.71
N PRO A 280 -10.39 -13.20 -2.73
CA PRO A 280 -11.57 -12.34 -2.72
C PRO A 280 -11.27 -10.84 -2.70
N ILE A 281 -10.13 -10.41 -2.11
CA ILE A 281 -9.70 -9.00 -2.13
C ILE A 281 -9.57 -8.50 -3.57
N VAL A 282 -8.99 -9.32 -4.45
CA VAL A 282 -8.78 -8.96 -5.87
C VAL A 282 -10.09 -8.86 -6.65
N GLU A 283 -11.10 -9.62 -6.23
CA GLU A 283 -12.44 -9.56 -6.82
C GLU A 283 -13.22 -8.33 -6.31
N ALA A 284 -13.00 -7.96 -5.04
CA ALA A 284 -13.67 -6.83 -4.39
C ALA A 284 -13.09 -5.46 -4.75
N VAL A 285 -11.85 -5.41 -5.28
CA VAL A 285 -11.16 -4.17 -5.64
C VAL A 285 -10.83 -4.18 -7.13
N PRO A 286 -11.76 -3.76 -8.01
CA PRO A 286 -11.49 -3.60 -9.43
C PRO A 286 -10.35 -2.59 -9.63
N GLY A 287 -9.35 -2.93 -10.43
CA GLY A 287 -8.21 -2.03 -10.70
C GLY A 287 -7.03 -2.17 -9.72
N LEU A 288 -7.10 -3.09 -8.73
CA LEU A 288 -5.94 -3.38 -7.89
C LEU A 288 -4.71 -3.68 -8.76
N PRO A 289 -3.58 -2.98 -8.58
CA PRO A 289 -2.34 -3.26 -9.30
C PRO A 289 -1.97 -4.75 -9.20
N GLY A 290 -1.59 -5.37 -10.32
CA GLY A 290 -1.36 -6.82 -10.34
C GLY A 290 -2.61 -7.70 -10.25
N GLY A 291 -3.79 -7.14 -10.01
CA GLY A 291 -5.06 -7.86 -9.88
C GLY A 291 -5.40 -8.80 -11.05
N PRO A 292 -5.22 -8.39 -12.32
CA PRO A 292 -5.45 -9.29 -13.46
C PRO A 292 -4.56 -10.54 -13.44
N ALA A 293 -3.29 -10.40 -13.09
CA ALA A 293 -2.35 -11.52 -12.98
C ALA A 293 -2.72 -12.44 -11.81
N LEU A 294 -3.09 -11.88 -10.67
CA LEU A 294 -3.52 -12.65 -9.50
C LEU A 294 -4.86 -13.36 -9.77
N ARG A 295 -5.83 -12.69 -10.41
CA ARG A 295 -7.07 -13.33 -10.88
C ARG A 295 -6.81 -14.50 -11.82
N ALA A 296 -5.85 -14.37 -12.75
CA ALA A 296 -5.48 -15.45 -13.64
C ALA A 296 -4.84 -16.63 -12.88
N ALA A 297 -3.94 -16.34 -11.93
CA ALA A 297 -3.30 -17.35 -11.08
C ALA A 297 -4.34 -18.11 -10.25
N VAL A 298 -5.26 -17.42 -9.59
CA VAL A 298 -6.34 -18.02 -8.78
C VAL A 298 -7.26 -18.89 -9.64
N ARG A 299 -7.63 -18.45 -10.83
CA ARG A 299 -8.44 -19.25 -11.77
C ARG A 299 -7.72 -20.53 -12.19
N ASN A 300 -6.43 -20.45 -12.47
CA ASN A 300 -5.61 -21.61 -12.85
C ASN A 300 -5.49 -22.62 -11.70
N VAL A 301 -5.25 -22.16 -10.46
CA VAL A 301 -5.18 -23.05 -9.29
C VAL A 301 -6.53 -23.70 -9.00
N ARG A 302 -7.64 -22.95 -9.05
CA ARG A 302 -8.99 -23.51 -8.93
C ARG A 302 -9.31 -24.52 -10.04
N GLY A 303 -8.79 -24.28 -11.26
CA GLY A 303 -8.88 -25.22 -12.38
C GLY A 303 -8.12 -26.52 -12.12
N ILE A 304 -6.87 -26.43 -11.67
CA ILE A 304 -6.02 -27.58 -11.32
C ILE A 304 -6.64 -28.36 -10.15
N SER A 305 -7.10 -27.70 -9.10
CA SER A 305 -7.74 -28.34 -7.95
C SER A 305 -9.03 -29.10 -8.33
N ARG A 306 -9.81 -28.57 -9.28
CA ARG A 306 -11.00 -29.28 -9.83
C ARG A 306 -10.58 -30.48 -10.67
N LEU A 307 -9.49 -30.38 -11.43
CA LEU A 307 -8.96 -31.48 -12.23
C LEU A 307 -8.43 -32.63 -11.35
N LEU A 308 -7.67 -32.28 -10.30
CA LEU A 308 -7.13 -33.26 -9.34
C LEU A 308 -8.23 -34.01 -8.58
N ARG A 309 -9.35 -33.33 -8.23
CA ARG A 309 -10.51 -33.98 -7.58
C ARG A 309 -11.28 -34.92 -8.52
N ARG A 310 -11.06 -34.84 -9.84
CA ARG A 310 -11.69 -35.73 -10.85
C ARG A 310 -10.84 -36.92 -11.20
N LEU A 311 -9.60 -37.00 -10.72
CA LEU A 311 -8.73 -38.15 -10.93
C LEU A 311 -9.08 -39.26 -9.91
N PRO A 312 -9.53 -40.44 -10.31
CA PRO A 312 -9.79 -41.53 -9.37
C PRO A 312 -8.50 -41.96 -8.71
N GLY A 313 -8.43 -41.89 -7.37
CA GLY A 313 -7.30 -42.41 -6.58
C GLY A 313 -6.48 -41.41 -5.79
N VAL A 314 -6.85 -40.13 -5.70
CA VAL A 314 -6.23 -39.18 -4.79
C VAL A 314 -7.07 -39.11 -3.51
N PRO A 315 -6.56 -39.56 -2.32
CA PRO A 315 -7.26 -39.39 -1.04
C PRO A 315 -7.36 -37.91 -0.70
N GLY A 316 -8.55 -37.48 -0.20
CA GLY A 316 -8.88 -36.11 0.18
C GLY A 316 -8.25 -35.68 1.50
#